data_ec5d2736ab428b82e02db1e5ac94527f
#
_entry.id   ec5d2736ab428b82e02db1e5ac94527f
#
_cell.length_a   1.000
_cell.length_b   1.000
_cell.length_c   1.000
_cell.angle_alpha   90.00
_cell.angle_beta   90.00
_cell.angle_gamma   90.00
#
_symmetry.space_group_name_H-M   'P 1'
#
loop_
_entity.id
_entity.type
_entity.pdbx_description
1 polymer ?
#
loop_
_entity_poly.entity_id
_entity_poly.type
_entity_poly.pdbx_seq_one_letter_code
_entity_poly.pdbx_strand_id
1 'polypeptide(L)'
;MSTARTAAARPLVVSADEELLDDLLRLLAAAGTEPELATGGPALRRAHRDASLVLLGSDALTGGVLRALPRRPGVVVVSGRPLPPIGWAAAVEVGAERVAVLPEDEAWLLSRSAAAAKI
;
A
#
# COMPACT_ATOMS: atom_id res chain seq x y z
N MET A 1 -7.13 -4.51 28.09
CA MET A 1 -7.10 -4.46 27.65
C MET A 1 -6.99 -4.27 26.72
N SER A 2 -6.76 -4.25 26.64
CA SER A 2 -6.57 -4.07 25.86
C SER A 2 -6.69 -3.84 24.93
N THR A 3 -7.19 -3.77 24.78
CA THR A 3 -7.57 -3.43 23.86
C THR A 3 -6.95 -2.85 22.96
N ALA A 4 -6.41 -2.40 23.40
CA ALA A 4 -5.68 -1.64 22.56
C ALA A 4 -5.00 -2.40 21.54
N ARG A 5 -4.86 -3.44 21.63
CA ARG A 5 -4.32 -4.09 20.74
C ARG A 5 -4.89 -4.19 19.65
N THR A 6 -5.93 -4.05 19.85
CA THR A 6 -6.63 -4.02 18.74
C THR A 6 -6.35 -2.85 17.98
N ALA A 7 -5.73 -1.95 18.47
CA ALA A 7 -5.24 -0.93 17.64
C ALA A 7 -4.18 -1.53 16.78
N ALA A 8 -4.37 -2.73 16.43
CA ALA A 8 -3.47 -3.39 15.54
C ALA A 8 -3.27 -2.53 14.31
N ALA A 9 -2.06 -2.45 13.86
CA ALA A 9 -1.73 -1.68 12.69
C ALA A 9 -2.51 -2.20 11.49
N ARG A 10 -3.03 -1.28 10.70
CA ARG A 10 -3.77 -1.61 9.50
C ARG A 10 -2.91 -1.34 8.27
N PRO A 11 -3.18 -2.01 7.15
CA PRO A 11 -2.52 -1.64 5.92
C PRO A 11 -2.96 -0.26 5.48
N LEU A 12 -2.04 0.48 4.88
CA LEU A 12 -2.32 1.80 4.33
C LEU A 12 -2.41 1.69 2.82
N VAL A 13 -3.44 2.29 2.22
CA VAL A 13 -3.56 2.38 0.77
C VAL A 13 -3.48 3.84 0.36
N VAL A 14 -2.57 4.14 -0.56
CA VAL A 14 -2.37 5.48 -1.09
C VAL A 14 -2.63 5.45 -2.59
N SER A 15 -3.79 5.87 -3.01
CA SER A 15 -4.18 5.93 -4.42
C SER A 15 -5.38 6.83 -4.58
N ALA A 16 -5.44 7.54 -5.70
CA ALA A 16 -6.61 8.30 -6.10
C ALA A 16 -7.30 7.67 -7.32
N ASP A 17 -6.80 6.56 -7.82
CA ASP A 17 -7.36 5.85 -8.95
C ASP A 17 -8.51 4.97 -8.44
N GLU A 18 -9.73 5.32 -8.79
CA GLU A 18 -10.91 4.64 -8.25
C GLU A 18 -10.99 3.17 -8.61
N GLU A 19 -10.61 2.80 -9.82
CA GLU A 19 -10.61 1.39 -10.22
C GLU A 19 -9.62 0.59 -9.40
N LEU A 20 -8.43 1.13 -9.24
CA LEU A 20 -7.39 0.46 -8.46
C LEU A 20 -7.79 0.36 -6.99
N LEU A 21 -8.40 1.42 -6.44
CA LEU A 21 -8.90 1.39 -5.07
C LEU A 21 -9.94 0.30 -4.88
N ASP A 22 -10.88 0.17 -5.80
CA ASP A 22 -11.90 -0.86 -5.70
C ASP A 22 -11.27 -2.25 -5.67
N ASP A 23 -10.30 -2.50 -6.54
CA ASP A 23 -9.60 -3.78 -6.57
C ASP A 23 -8.86 -4.04 -5.27
N LEU A 24 -8.16 -3.03 -4.75
CA LEU A 24 -7.40 -3.18 -3.52
C LEU A 24 -8.29 -3.39 -2.31
N LEU A 25 -9.41 -2.68 -2.24
CA LEU A 25 -10.34 -2.87 -1.14
C LEU A 25 -10.93 -4.27 -1.16
N ARG A 26 -11.25 -4.78 -2.33
CA ARG A 26 -11.76 -6.14 -2.48
C ARG A 26 -10.71 -7.17 -2.06
N LEU A 27 -9.47 -6.99 -2.49
CA LEU A 27 -8.40 -7.91 -2.14
C LEU A 27 -8.10 -7.90 -0.63
N LEU A 28 -8.08 -6.72 -0.03
CA LEU A 28 -7.81 -6.61 1.40
C LEU A 28 -8.95 -7.20 2.24
N ALA A 29 -10.18 -7.03 1.79
CA ALA A 29 -11.31 -7.66 2.46
C ALA A 29 -11.17 -9.19 2.40
N ALA A 30 -10.77 -9.72 1.25
CA ALA A 30 -10.53 -11.16 1.11
C ALA A 30 -9.38 -11.65 1.97
N ALA A 31 -8.41 -10.78 2.24
CA ALA A 31 -7.30 -11.11 3.13
C ALA A 31 -7.67 -10.96 4.61
N GLY A 32 -8.89 -10.54 4.91
CA GLY A 32 -9.36 -10.41 6.28
C GLY A 32 -8.89 -9.16 6.98
N THR A 33 -8.58 -8.11 6.26
CA THR A 33 -8.05 -6.88 6.85
C THR A 33 -8.80 -5.66 6.31
N GLU A 34 -8.78 -4.60 7.08
CA GLU A 34 -9.45 -3.35 6.75
C GLU A 34 -8.40 -2.26 6.62
N PRO A 35 -8.27 -1.63 5.44
CA PRO A 35 -7.22 -0.65 5.24
C PRO A 35 -7.57 0.73 5.76
N GLU A 36 -6.55 1.53 5.97
CA GLU A 36 -6.68 2.96 6.14
C GLU A 36 -6.35 3.61 4.79
N LEU A 37 -7.12 4.63 4.42
CA LEU A 37 -6.90 5.37 3.19
C LEU A 37 -6.38 6.75 3.54
N ALA A 38 -5.31 7.17 2.90
CA ALA A 38 -4.78 8.53 3.10
C ALA A 38 -4.10 8.98 1.82
N THR A 39 -4.25 10.25 1.48
CA THR A 39 -3.70 10.77 0.23
C THR A 39 -2.69 11.89 0.46
N GLY A 40 -2.56 12.41 1.66
CA GLY A 40 -1.59 13.46 1.92
C GLY A 40 -1.64 14.00 3.33
N GLY A 41 -0.75 14.92 3.62
CA GLY A 41 -0.71 15.66 4.87
C GLY A 41 -0.27 14.84 6.07
N PRO A 42 -0.51 15.39 7.28
CA PRO A 42 -0.10 14.70 8.51
C PRO A 42 -0.73 13.33 8.68
N ALA A 43 -1.96 13.15 8.18
CA ALA A 43 -2.64 11.87 8.27
C ALA A 43 -1.87 10.79 7.49
N LEU A 44 -1.36 11.14 6.31
CA LEU A 44 -0.56 10.21 5.51
C LEU A 44 0.74 9.86 6.23
N ARG A 45 1.42 10.85 6.79
CA ARG A 45 2.69 10.59 7.48
C ARG A 45 2.51 9.67 8.67
N ARG A 46 1.45 9.90 9.46
CA ARG A 46 1.18 9.07 10.61
C ARG A 46 0.79 7.65 10.19
N ALA A 47 -0.09 7.53 9.21
CA ALA A 47 -0.54 6.23 8.74
C ALA A 47 0.61 5.44 8.13
N HIS A 48 1.49 6.11 7.39
CA HIS A 48 2.67 5.47 6.79
C HIS A 48 3.60 4.93 7.86
N ARG A 49 3.81 5.67 8.93
CA ARG A 49 4.69 5.24 10.01
C ARG A 49 4.12 4.02 10.73
N ASP A 50 2.80 3.99 10.93
CA ASP A 50 2.18 2.99 11.79
C ASP A 50 1.61 1.79 11.02
N ALA A 51 1.61 1.81 9.71
CA ALA A 51 0.97 0.77 8.90
C ALA A 51 1.67 -0.59 9.00
N SER A 52 0.88 -1.65 8.96
CA SER A 52 1.44 -3.01 8.88
C SER A 52 1.98 -3.31 7.48
N LEU A 53 1.45 -2.63 6.48
CA LEU A 53 1.84 -2.79 5.09
C LEU A 53 1.41 -1.53 4.35
N VAL A 54 2.22 -1.04 3.43
CA VAL A 54 1.88 0.17 2.65
C VAL A 54 1.71 -0.22 1.20
N LEU A 55 0.52 0.04 0.66
CA LEU A 55 0.22 -0.25 -0.75
C LEU A 55 0.10 1.10 -1.47
N LEU A 56 1.07 1.37 -2.33
CA LEU A 56 1.12 2.61 -3.10
C LEU A 56 0.60 2.35 -4.50
N GLY A 57 -0.49 2.98 -4.86
CA GLY A 57 -0.96 2.93 -6.24
C GLY A 57 0.07 3.58 -7.16
N SER A 58 0.20 3.04 -8.37
CA SER A 58 1.16 3.60 -9.33
C SER A 58 0.86 5.07 -9.63
N ASP A 59 -0.40 5.50 -9.50
CA ASP A 59 -0.80 6.88 -9.69
C ASP A 59 -0.14 7.81 -8.65
N ALA A 60 0.14 7.29 -7.46
CA ALA A 60 0.75 8.09 -6.39
C ALA A 60 2.24 8.32 -6.59
N LEU A 61 2.88 7.56 -7.47
CA LEU A 61 4.32 7.67 -7.66
C LEU A 61 4.74 8.97 -8.33
N THR A 62 3.84 9.60 -9.06
CA THR A 62 4.16 10.81 -9.82
C THR A 62 3.99 12.10 -9.03
N GLY A 63 3.37 12.04 -7.86
CA GLY A 63 3.20 13.22 -7.03
C GLY A 63 4.40 13.40 -6.09
N GLY A 64 4.60 14.59 -5.62
CA GLY A 64 5.69 14.87 -4.67
C GLY A 64 5.41 14.39 -3.27
N VAL A 65 4.22 13.91 -3.02
CA VAL A 65 3.78 13.52 -1.69
C VAL A 65 4.65 12.42 -1.07
N LEU A 66 5.08 11.46 -1.89
CA LEU A 66 5.83 10.33 -1.37
C LEU A 66 7.27 10.65 -1.03
N ARG A 67 7.79 11.74 -1.56
CA ARG A 67 9.19 12.12 -1.30
C ARG A 67 9.41 12.54 0.14
N ALA A 68 8.36 12.98 0.80
CA ALA A 68 8.47 13.41 2.19
C ALA A 68 8.37 12.25 3.17
N LEU A 69 8.10 11.04 2.67
CA LEU A 69 7.94 9.88 3.55
C LEU A 69 9.28 9.15 3.70
N PRO A 70 9.63 8.76 4.93
CA PRO A 70 10.86 8.01 5.12
C PRO A 70 10.74 6.61 4.53
N ARG A 71 11.86 6.03 4.14
CA ARG A 71 11.85 4.65 3.67
C ARG A 71 11.53 3.72 4.83
N ARG A 72 10.83 2.66 4.51
CA ARG A 72 10.46 1.65 5.52
C ARG A 72 10.24 0.30 4.83
N PRO A 73 10.32 -0.81 5.56
CA PRO A 73 9.97 -2.12 5.00
C PRO A 73 8.46 -2.23 4.81
N GLY A 74 8.03 -3.18 4.01
CA GLY A 74 6.61 -3.44 3.83
C GLY A 74 5.92 -2.47 2.91
N VAL A 75 6.62 -1.96 1.88
CA VAL A 75 6.03 -1.08 0.88
C VAL A 75 5.91 -1.83 -0.43
N VAL A 76 4.71 -1.87 -0.99
CA VAL A 76 4.42 -2.52 -2.28
C VAL A 76 3.78 -1.50 -3.20
N VAL A 77 4.28 -1.38 -4.41
CA VAL A 77 3.64 -0.57 -5.45
C VAL A 77 2.65 -1.46 -6.19
N VAL A 78 1.42 -0.99 -6.37
CA VAL A 78 0.38 -1.74 -7.05
C VAL A 78 -0.07 -0.98 -8.29
N SER A 79 -0.17 -1.67 -9.41
CA SER A 79 -0.57 -1.07 -10.68
C SER A 79 -1.56 -1.96 -11.41
N GLY A 80 -2.47 -1.35 -12.15
CA GLY A 80 -3.40 -2.09 -13.00
C GLY A 80 -2.82 -2.44 -14.36
N ARG A 81 -1.58 -2.04 -14.62
CA ARG A 81 -0.89 -2.32 -15.88
C ARG A 81 0.61 -2.28 -15.61
N PRO A 82 1.42 -2.86 -16.52
CA PRO A 82 2.88 -2.81 -16.34
C PRO A 82 3.38 -1.37 -16.21
N LEU A 83 4.36 -1.16 -15.35
CA LEU A 83 4.92 0.17 -15.13
C LEU A 83 5.87 0.54 -16.25
N PRO A 84 5.82 1.80 -16.71
CA PRO A 84 6.88 2.30 -17.61
C PRO A 84 8.18 2.46 -16.83
N PRO A 85 9.32 2.67 -17.53
CA PRO A 85 10.62 2.80 -16.86
C PRO A 85 10.65 3.86 -15.76
N ILE A 86 9.98 4.98 -15.96
CA ILE A 86 9.96 6.03 -14.96
C ILE A 86 9.21 5.58 -13.69
N GLY A 87 8.20 4.74 -13.86
CA GLY A 87 7.47 4.17 -12.73
C GLY A 87 8.33 3.20 -11.95
N TRP A 88 9.12 2.38 -12.65
CA TRP A 88 10.05 1.46 -11.99
C TRP A 88 11.10 2.23 -11.19
N ALA A 89 11.65 3.31 -11.77
CA ALA A 89 12.62 4.13 -11.07
C ALA A 89 12.02 4.72 -9.79
N ALA A 90 10.79 5.19 -9.87
CA ALA A 90 10.10 5.74 -8.71
C ALA A 90 9.85 4.68 -7.65
N ALA A 91 9.49 3.46 -8.05
CA ALA A 91 9.27 2.37 -7.12
C ALA A 91 10.54 2.02 -6.36
N VAL A 92 11.67 2.00 -7.06
CA VAL A 92 12.96 1.78 -6.41
C VAL A 92 13.26 2.90 -5.42
N GLU A 93 12.99 4.14 -5.82
CA GLU A 93 13.29 5.31 -5.01
C GLU A 93 12.52 5.29 -3.67
N VAL A 94 11.27 4.85 -3.69
CA VAL A 94 10.49 4.77 -2.43
C VAL A 94 10.82 3.52 -1.63
N GLY A 95 11.67 2.65 -2.13
CA GLY A 95 12.08 1.45 -1.41
C GLY A 95 11.05 0.34 -1.43
N ALA A 96 10.27 0.24 -2.51
CA ALA A 96 9.26 -0.81 -2.61
C ALA A 96 9.92 -2.18 -2.66
N GLU A 97 9.36 -3.12 -1.90
CA GLU A 97 9.86 -4.49 -1.93
C GLU A 97 9.42 -5.22 -3.20
N ARG A 98 8.34 -4.77 -3.83
CA ARG A 98 7.82 -5.39 -5.03
C ARG A 98 6.86 -4.46 -5.73
N VAL A 99 6.73 -4.64 -7.05
CA VAL A 99 5.67 -4.02 -7.84
C VAL A 99 4.69 -5.13 -8.21
N ALA A 100 3.47 -5.02 -7.74
CA ALA A 100 2.41 -5.99 -8.05
C ALA A 100 1.54 -5.42 -9.17
N VAL A 101 1.44 -6.14 -10.26
CA VAL A 101 0.62 -5.75 -11.41
C VAL A 101 -0.64 -6.62 -11.40
N LEU A 102 -1.80 -5.98 -11.34
CA LEU A 102 -3.07 -6.67 -11.30
C LEU A 102 -3.62 -6.85 -12.70
N PRO A 103 -4.31 -7.96 -12.98
CA PRO A 103 -4.68 -9.02 -12.03
C PRO A 103 -3.63 -10.10 -11.84
N GLU A 104 -2.52 -10.07 -12.57
CA GLU A 104 -1.56 -11.17 -12.58
C GLU A 104 -1.00 -11.48 -11.19
N ASP A 105 -0.77 -10.46 -10.39
CA ASP A 105 -0.15 -10.62 -9.07
C ASP A 105 -1.16 -10.63 -7.92
N GLU A 106 -2.45 -10.83 -8.20
CA GLU A 106 -3.48 -10.83 -7.16
C GLU A 106 -3.21 -11.85 -6.08
N ALA A 107 -2.85 -13.07 -6.46
CA ALA A 107 -2.61 -14.13 -5.49
C ALA A 107 -1.45 -13.77 -4.55
N TRP A 108 -0.39 -13.22 -5.12
CA TRP A 108 0.74 -12.80 -4.31
C TRP A 108 0.33 -11.68 -3.34
N LEU A 109 -0.40 -10.69 -3.84
CA LEU A 109 -0.81 -9.55 -3.03
C LEU A 109 -1.76 -9.98 -1.90
N LEU A 110 -2.68 -10.87 -2.20
CA LEU A 110 -3.59 -11.41 -1.21
C LEU A 110 -2.82 -12.12 -0.10
N SER A 111 -1.88 -12.95 -0.47
CA SER A 111 -1.04 -13.68 0.48
C SER A 111 -0.19 -12.74 1.33
N ARG A 112 0.41 -11.75 0.70
CA ARG A 112 1.25 -10.76 1.40
C ARG A 112 0.43 -9.96 2.40
N SER A 113 -0.78 -9.56 1.99
CA SER A 113 -1.67 -8.78 2.85
C SER A 113 -2.16 -9.60 4.04
N ALA A 114 -2.49 -10.87 3.81
CA ALA A 114 -2.92 -11.75 4.88
C ALA A 114 -1.79 -12.00 5.87
N ALA A 115 -0.56 -12.14 5.39
CA ALA A 115 0.60 -12.34 6.26
C ALA A 115 0.84 -11.11 7.14
N ALA A 116 0.71 -9.92 6.57
CA ALA A 116 0.89 -8.68 7.34
C ALA A 116 -0.20 -8.53 8.41
N ALA A 117 -1.40 -9.02 8.15
CA ALA A 117 -2.51 -8.89 9.07
C ALA A 117 -2.38 -9.81 10.30
N LYS A 118 -1.50 -10.79 10.25
CA LYS A 118 -1.35 -11.77 11.33
C LYS A 118 -0.41 -11.33 12.44
N ILE A 119 0.22 -10.23 12.31
CA ILE A 119 1.22 -9.77 13.28
C ILE A 119 0.60 -9.03 14.45
#